data_7b28412e21443ff4ca130c2ec6cb508f
#
_entry.id   7b28412e21443ff4ca130c2ec6cb508f
#
_cell.length_a   1.000
_cell.length_b   1.000
_cell.length_c   1.000
_cell.angle_alpha   90.00
_cell.angle_beta   90.00
_cell.angle_gamma   90.00
#
_symmetry.space_group_name_H-M   'P 1'
#
loop_
_entity.id
_entity.type
_entity.pdbx_description
1 polymer ?
#
loop_
_entity_poly.entity_id
_entity_poly.type
_entity_poly.pdbx_seq_one_letter_code
_entity_poly.pdbx_strand_id
1 'polypeptide(L)'
;DVVMDSVGESTFEGSLNRLKPLGMMITFGNASGPVPPFNLAQLGAKGSLKITRPTLFTHIGKHEDCQEMARHLFSKVISGDVKIVIGQEFALDDVTAAHDALEARRTTGSTILTV
;
A
#
# COMPACT_ATOMS: atom_id res chain seq x y z
N ASP A 1 10.42 13.14 4.45
CA ASP A 1 9.64 13.97 3.51
C ASP A 1 8.28 13.35 3.17
N VAL A 2 8.24 12.03 2.88
CA VAL A 2 7.01 11.29 2.59
C VAL A 2 6.95 10.03 3.44
N VAL A 3 5.78 9.71 3.98
CA VAL A 3 5.47 8.42 4.60
C VAL A 3 4.33 7.78 3.82
N MET A 4 4.50 6.52 3.45
CA MET A 4 3.47 5.68 2.82
C MET A 4 2.97 4.67 3.85
N ASP A 5 1.68 4.71 4.17
CA ASP A 5 1.08 3.91 5.24
C ASP A 5 -0.08 3.06 4.69
N SER A 6 0.07 1.76 4.73
CA SER A 6 -0.94 0.76 4.36
C SER A 6 -1.61 0.11 5.58
N VAL A 7 -1.15 0.44 6.79
CA VAL A 7 -1.54 -0.26 8.02
C VAL A 7 -2.74 0.40 8.69
N GLY A 8 -2.74 1.73 8.80
CA GLY A 8 -3.89 2.50 9.30
C GLY A 8 -3.85 2.77 10.79
N GLU A 9 -4.87 2.34 11.54
CA GLU A 9 -5.10 2.72 12.94
C GLU A 9 -3.84 2.67 13.82
N SER A 10 -3.14 1.55 13.84
CA SER A 10 -2.01 1.33 14.76
C SER A 10 -0.74 2.10 14.41
N THR A 11 -0.61 2.61 13.19
CA THR A 11 0.60 3.31 12.70
C THR A 11 0.40 4.78 12.43
N PHE A 12 -0.86 5.24 12.32
CA PHE A 12 -1.20 6.58 11.86
C PHE A 12 -0.46 7.69 12.59
N GLU A 13 -0.50 7.71 13.93
CA GLU A 13 0.14 8.76 14.73
C GLU A 13 1.67 8.68 14.61
N GLY A 14 2.22 7.48 14.66
CA GLY A 14 3.66 7.24 14.47
C GLY A 14 4.15 7.71 13.12
N SER A 15 3.36 7.47 12.06
CA SER A 15 3.62 7.91 10.70
C SER A 15 3.66 9.44 10.59
N LEU A 16 2.67 10.14 11.20
CA LEU A 16 2.67 11.61 11.24
C LEU A 16 3.89 12.18 11.98
N ASN A 17 4.29 11.55 13.09
CA ASN A 17 5.41 12.00 13.91
C ASN A 17 6.78 11.81 13.25
N ARG A 18 6.88 11.02 12.18
CA ARG A 18 8.12 10.80 11.41
C ARG A 18 8.30 11.79 10.27
N LEU A 19 7.28 12.57 9.94
CA LEU A 19 7.35 13.55 8.87
C LEU A 19 8.14 14.79 9.30
N LYS A 20 8.95 15.31 8.37
CA LYS A 20 9.53 16.64 8.50
C LYS A 20 8.46 17.72 8.26
N PRO A 21 8.67 18.95 8.72
CA PRO A 21 7.80 20.05 8.35
C PRO A 21 7.51 20.08 6.83
N LEU A 22 6.28 20.39 6.46
CA LEU A 22 5.76 20.38 5.08
C LEU A 22 5.69 18.98 4.42
N GLY A 23 6.01 17.91 5.15
CA GLY A 23 5.97 16.55 4.67
C GLY A 23 4.56 16.04 4.33
N MET A 24 4.50 14.91 3.66
CA MET A 24 3.25 14.30 3.19
C MET A 24 3.10 12.86 3.69
N MET A 25 1.94 12.57 4.26
CA MET A 25 1.49 11.20 4.52
C MET A 25 0.55 10.75 3.41
N ILE A 26 0.86 9.60 2.83
CA ILE A 26 0.02 8.90 1.86
C ILE A 26 -0.53 7.66 2.56
N THR A 27 -1.80 7.70 2.99
CA THR A 27 -2.47 6.55 3.61
C THR A 27 -3.33 5.83 2.58
N PHE A 28 -3.08 4.55 2.33
CA PHE A 28 -3.76 3.79 1.28
C PHE A 28 -4.27 2.41 1.74
N GLY A 29 -4.15 2.08 3.02
CA GLY A 29 -4.65 0.82 3.58
C GLY A 29 -5.16 0.94 5.00
N ASN A 30 -5.79 -0.14 5.48
CA ASN A 30 -6.38 -0.28 6.81
C ASN A 30 -6.11 -1.67 7.39
N ALA A 31 -4.90 -2.21 7.23
CA ALA A 31 -4.57 -3.57 7.68
C ALA A 31 -4.77 -3.78 9.20
N SER A 32 -4.64 -2.73 10.01
CA SER A 32 -4.90 -2.77 11.46
C SER A 32 -6.23 -2.14 11.87
N GLY A 33 -7.02 -1.68 10.91
CA GLY A 33 -8.26 -0.95 11.14
C GLY A 33 -8.26 0.45 10.50
N PRO A 34 -9.44 1.07 10.36
CA PRO A 34 -9.55 2.42 9.82
C PRO A 34 -8.94 3.43 10.79
N VAL A 35 -8.34 4.48 10.24
CA VAL A 35 -7.85 5.61 11.04
C VAL A 35 -9.04 6.26 11.74
N PRO A 36 -9.00 6.44 13.08
CA PRO A 36 -10.07 7.10 13.81
C PRO A 36 -10.15 8.59 13.43
N PRO A 37 -11.29 9.24 13.69
CA PRO A 37 -11.40 10.68 13.54
C PRO A 37 -10.29 11.42 14.31
N PHE A 38 -9.61 12.35 13.66
CA PHE A 38 -8.57 13.15 14.28
C PHE A 38 -8.75 14.65 14.00
N ASN A 39 -8.17 15.49 14.86
CA ASN A 39 -8.26 16.93 14.70
C ASN A 39 -7.23 17.41 13.65
N LEU A 40 -7.71 18.02 12.57
CA LEU A 40 -6.86 18.58 11.51
C LEU A 40 -5.85 19.62 11.98
N ALA A 41 -6.12 20.32 13.10
CA ALA A 41 -5.18 21.29 13.68
C ALA A 41 -3.83 20.64 14.04
N GLN A 42 -3.79 19.33 14.26
CA GLN A 42 -2.56 18.59 14.51
C GLN A 42 -1.59 18.65 13.31
N LEU A 43 -2.09 18.73 12.09
CA LEU A 43 -1.24 18.87 10.91
C LEU A 43 -0.47 20.20 10.91
N GLY A 44 -1.14 21.27 11.32
CA GLY A 44 -0.49 22.56 11.51
C GLY A 44 0.56 22.51 12.62
N ALA A 45 0.18 22.00 13.80
CA ALA A 45 1.05 21.91 14.97
C ALA A 45 2.30 21.04 14.72
N LYS A 46 2.18 19.99 13.91
CA LYS A 46 3.28 19.08 13.54
C LYS A 46 4.14 19.61 12.36
N GLY A 47 3.92 20.86 11.91
CA GLY A 47 4.75 21.48 10.88
C GLY A 47 4.07 21.60 9.51
N SER A 48 2.79 21.94 9.48
CA SER A 48 2.01 22.13 8.24
C SER A 48 2.05 20.90 7.33
N LEU A 49 1.80 19.74 7.91
CA LEU A 49 1.80 18.46 7.20
C LEU A 49 0.65 18.35 6.21
N LYS A 50 0.81 17.48 5.24
CA LYS A 50 -0.22 17.12 4.26
C LYS A 50 -0.60 15.66 4.44
N ILE A 51 -1.89 15.35 4.23
CA ILE A 51 -2.38 13.96 4.17
C ILE A 51 -3.17 13.78 2.88
N THR A 52 -2.95 12.66 2.23
CA THR A 52 -3.76 12.22 1.09
C THR A 52 -4.11 10.75 1.23
N ARG A 53 -5.30 10.38 0.72
CA ARG A 53 -5.76 8.99 0.65
C ARG A 53 -6.19 8.65 -0.77
N PRO A 54 -5.25 8.23 -1.62
CA PRO A 54 -5.57 7.80 -2.98
C PRO A 54 -6.33 6.47 -2.96
N THR A 55 -7.23 6.29 -3.92
CA THR A 55 -7.86 5.00 -4.22
C THR A 55 -7.55 4.62 -5.65
N LEU A 56 -7.10 3.39 -5.86
CA LEU A 56 -6.75 2.89 -7.19
C LEU A 56 -7.92 3.03 -8.17
N PHE A 57 -9.14 2.72 -7.72
CA PHE A 57 -10.35 2.75 -8.57
C PHE A 57 -10.66 4.15 -9.15
N THR A 58 -10.28 5.22 -8.46
CA THR A 58 -10.41 6.57 -9.01
C THR A 58 -9.45 6.79 -10.19
N HIS A 59 -8.25 6.24 -10.12
CA HIS A 59 -7.24 6.40 -11.16
C HIS A 59 -7.46 5.49 -12.37
N ILE A 60 -8.04 4.29 -12.16
CA ILE A 60 -8.28 3.30 -13.22
C ILE A 60 -9.74 3.21 -13.66
N GLY A 61 -10.56 4.22 -13.34
CA GLY A 61 -11.99 4.24 -13.63
C GLY A 61 -12.34 4.18 -15.12
N LYS A 62 -11.42 4.59 -15.98
CA LYS A 62 -11.53 4.43 -17.43
C LYS A 62 -10.61 3.30 -17.89
N HIS A 63 -11.08 2.55 -18.88
CA HIS A 63 -10.31 1.42 -19.42
C HIS A 63 -8.94 1.85 -19.96
N GLU A 64 -8.90 2.98 -20.65
CA GLU A 64 -7.67 3.53 -21.23
C GLU A 64 -6.63 3.88 -20.15
N ASP A 65 -7.08 4.54 -19.06
CA ASP A 65 -6.21 4.91 -17.93
C ASP A 65 -5.64 3.64 -17.26
N CYS A 66 -6.49 2.63 -17.06
CA CYS A 66 -6.08 1.34 -16.52
C CYS A 66 -5.00 0.68 -17.40
N GLN A 67 -5.22 0.65 -18.71
CA GLN A 67 -4.25 0.06 -19.65
C GLN A 67 -2.94 0.84 -19.70
N GLU A 68 -2.99 2.16 -19.65
CA GLU A 68 -1.79 2.98 -19.64
C GLU A 68 -0.95 2.75 -18.38
N MET A 69 -1.59 2.76 -17.20
CA MET A 69 -0.92 2.48 -15.93
C MET A 69 -0.33 1.07 -15.89
N ALA A 70 -1.07 0.07 -16.38
CA ALA A 70 -0.59 -1.31 -16.45
C ALA A 70 0.62 -1.45 -17.38
N ARG A 71 0.57 -0.84 -18.57
CA ARG A 71 1.72 -0.83 -19.51
C ARG A 71 2.94 -0.17 -18.90
N HIS A 72 2.75 0.95 -18.18
CA HIS A 72 3.85 1.62 -17.49
C HIS A 72 4.47 0.73 -16.41
N LEU A 73 3.65 0.11 -15.55
CA LEU A 73 4.14 -0.82 -14.52
C LEU A 73 4.89 -2.00 -15.15
N PHE A 74 4.31 -2.66 -16.15
CA PHE A 74 4.95 -3.81 -16.79
C PHE A 74 6.25 -3.42 -17.49
N SER A 75 6.34 -2.23 -18.09
CA SER A 75 7.60 -1.76 -18.66
C SER A 75 8.70 -1.64 -17.62
N LYS A 76 8.37 -1.19 -16.39
CA LYS A 76 9.30 -1.09 -15.26
C LYS A 76 9.73 -2.46 -14.71
N VAL A 77 8.84 -3.43 -14.74
CA VAL A 77 9.17 -4.81 -14.35
C VAL A 77 10.09 -5.44 -15.41
N ILE A 78 9.78 -5.27 -16.69
CA ILE A 78 10.58 -5.81 -17.79
C ILE A 78 11.98 -5.17 -17.83
N SER A 79 12.10 -3.87 -17.59
CA SER A 79 13.40 -3.18 -17.52
C SER A 79 14.23 -3.55 -16.28
N GLY A 80 13.63 -4.20 -15.28
CA GLY A 80 14.27 -4.53 -14.01
C GLY A 80 14.32 -3.37 -13.00
N ASP A 81 13.70 -2.22 -13.32
CA ASP A 81 13.58 -1.09 -12.39
C ASP A 81 12.71 -1.45 -11.18
N VAL A 82 11.72 -2.31 -11.38
CA VAL A 82 10.88 -2.89 -10.34
C VAL A 82 11.09 -4.40 -10.30
N LYS A 83 11.56 -4.90 -9.17
CA LYS A 83 11.75 -6.33 -8.94
C LYS A 83 10.59 -6.88 -8.13
N ILE A 84 9.89 -7.85 -8.69
CA ILE A 84 8.85 -8.60 -7.98
C ILE A 84 9.53 -9.81 -7.33
N VAL A 85 9.50 -9.86 -6.01
CA VAL A 85 9.99 -10.99 -5.24
C VAL A 85 8.83 -11.97 -5.04
N ILE A 86 8.90 -13.13 -5.67
CA ILE A 86 7.98 -14.24 -5.40
C ILE A 86 8.57 -15.00 -4.23
N GLY A 87 7.91 -14.94 -3.09
CA GLY A 87 8.40 -15.54 -1.84
C GLY A 87 7.91 -16.97 -1.64
N GLN A 88 6.74 -17.31 -2.15
CA GLN A 88 6.12 -18.63 -2.05
C GLN A 88 5.14 -18.89 -3.18
N GLU A 89 5.00 -20.18 -3.52
CA GLU A 89 4.09 -20.68 -4.54
C GLU A 89 3.21 -21.78 -3.94
N PHE A 90 1.93 -21.78 -4.31
CA PHE A 90 0.96 -22.82 -3.95
C PHE A 90 0.23 -23.28 -5.20
N ALA A 91 -0.20 -24.52 -5.26
CA ALA A 91 -1.17 -24.95 -6.26
C ALA A 91 -2.51 -24.22 -6.03
N LEU A 92 -3.26 -23.95 -7.09
CA LEU A 92 -4.58 -23.29 -6.97
C LEU A 92 -5.51 -24.09 -6.06
N ASP A 93 -5.43 -25.41 -6.08
CA ASP A 93 -6.23 -26.31 -5.21
C ASP A 93 -5.87 -26.15 -3.73
N ASP A 94 -4.67 -25.65 -3.42
CA ASP A 94 -4.18 -25.39 -2.06
C ASP A 94 -4.38 -23.92 -1.61
N VAL A 95 -5.28 -23.17 -2.25
CA VAL A 95 -5.52 -21.75 -1.95
C VAL A 95 -5.80 -21.47 -0.47
N THR A 96 -6.46 -22.39 0.23
CA THR A 96 -6.72 -22.27 1.66
C THR A 96 -5.40 -22.21 2.46
N ALA A 97 -4.43 -23.06 2.13
CA ALA A 97 -3.12 -23.06 2.78
C ALA A 97 -2.34 -21.75 2.49
N ALA A 98 -2.50 -21.19 1.29
CA ALA A 98 -1.93 -19.91 0.93
C ALA A 98 -2.51 -18.76 1.79
N HIS A 99 -3.83 -18.72 1.98
CA HIS A 99 -4.49 -17.78 2.87
C HIS A 99 -4.06 -17.92 4.32
N ASP A 100 -4.04 -19.15 4.85
CA ASP A 100 -3.59 -19.42 6.22
C ASP A 100 -2.14 -18.95 6.46
N ALA A 101 -1.27 -19.13 5.47
CA ALA A 101 0.11 -18.68 5.54
C ALA A 101 0.20 -17.15 5.57
N LEU A 102 -0.61 -16.47 4.74
CA LEU A 102 -0.67 -15.00 4.66
C LEU A 102 -1.21 -14.40 5.97
N GLU A 103 -2.32 -14.92 6.49
CA GLU A 103 -2.93 -14.46 7.74
C GLU A 103 -2.03 -14.70 8.95
N ALA A 104 -1.32 -15.81 8.97
CA ALA A 104 -0.32 -16.13 10.00
C ALA A 104 1.00 -15.33 9.84
N ARG A 105 1.10 -14.41 8.86
CA ARG A 105 2.30 -13.59 8.57
C ARG A 105 3.57 -14.44 8.34
N ARG A 106 3.42 -15.61 7.76
CA ARG A 106 4.54 -16.52 7.40
C ARG A 106 5.03 -16.31 5.98
N THR A 107 4.47 -15.35 5.26
CA THR A 107 4.80 -15.07 3.86
C THR A 107 5.71 -13.85 3.73
N THR A 108 6.56 -13.85 2.71
CA THR A 108 7.39 -12.70 2.31
C THR A 108 7.27 -12.51 0.80
N GLY A 109 7.34 -11.25 0.33
CA GLY A 109 7.16 -10.96 -1.09
C GLY A 109 5.74 -11.25 -1.57
N SER A 110 5.59 -11.60 -2.84
CA SER A 110 4.32 -11.99 -3.43
C SER A 110 4.08 -13.49 -3.32
N THR A 111 2.85 -13.85 -2.96
CA THR A 111 2.36 -15.23 -3.03
C THR A 111 1.69 -15.44 -4.37
N ILE A 112 2.06 -16.47 -5.10
CA ILE A 112 1.40 -16.84 -6.36
C ILE A 112 0.71 -18.19 -6.24
N LEU A 113 -0.35 -18.35 -7.01
CA LEU A 113 -1.07 -19.61 -7.19
C LEU A 113 -0.79 -20.12 -8.60
N THR A 114 -0.39 -21.38 -8.72
CA THR A 114 -0.11 -22.03 -10.01
C THR A 114 -1.27 -22.94 -10.40
N VAL A 115 -1.61 -23.00 -11.69
CA VAL A 115 -2.64 -23.88 -12.30
C VAL A 115 -2.01 -25.03 -13.02
#